data_8c9b1b2d08d55ecfe1b2e859380fac1f
#
_entry.id   8c9b1b2d08d55ecfe1b2e859380fac1f
#
_cell.length_a   1.000
_cell.length_b   1.000
_cell.length_c   1.000
_cell.angle_alpha   90.00
_cell.angle_beta   90.00
_cell.angle_gamma   90.00
#
_symmetry.space_group_name_H-M   'P 1'
#
loop_
_entity.id
_entity.type
_entity.pdbx_description
1 polymer ?
#
loop_
_entity_poly.entity_id
_entity_poly.type
_entity_poly.pdbx_seq_one_letter_code
_entity_poly.pdbx_strand_id
1 'polypeptide(L)'
;MNNSDRSFQPRDLALAQQDPAQPARLARVLLVLCLAGLLSACGINQNYSSAQHNVIALTADELRTQGVAFISPSTITGQEEDKQVLAFVFANTLARERPDISVKPLSETLGAINRAGLASEYNRMFEDYRDTGIFNRSSLSRIGAAAQARYLVQLNLANFRQESRGRFSMLGFRVYQTSHANIRLFIQIWDSSNGSIVWEGVEELNLAQETSKEKTITFTSVVEASAHNLIALLPKVDAATAAPETPASDVPIELSKH
;
A
#
# COMPACT_ATOMS: atom_id res chain seq x y z
N MET A 1 59.66 -60.00 65.34
CA MET A 1 58.78 -61.09 64.90
C MET A 1 57.36 -60.52 64.85
N ASN A 2 56.92 -60.11 63.75
CA ASN A 2 55.49 -60.19 63.42
C ASN A 2 55.25 -59.67 61.95
N ASN A 3 54.73 -60.57 61.22
CA ASN A 3 54.45 -60.41 59.80
C ASN A 3 53.13 -59.71 59.63
N SER A 4 53.10 -58.67 58.88
CA SER A 4 51.84 -57.98 58.54
C SER A 4 51.49 -58.27 57.05
N ASP A 5 50.54 -59.16 56.89
CA ASP A 5 49.82 -59.36 55.63
C ASP A 5 49.07 -58.15 55.24
N ARG A 6 49.35 -57.57 54.05
CA ARG A 6 48.46 -56.58 53.40
C ARG A 6 47.70 -57.33 52.32
N SER A 7 46.45 -57.57 52.58
CA SER A 7 45.47 -58.00 51.60
C SER A 7 45.16 -56.86 50.61
N PHE A 8 45.43 -57.13 49.34
CA PHE A 8 45.19 -56.30 48.22
C PHE A 8 43.68 -56.48 47.83
N GLN A 9 42.88 -55.45 47.99
CA GLN A 9 41.48 -55.44 47.57
C GLN A 9 41.38 -54.93 46.14
N PRO A 10 40.80 -55.65 45.17
CA PRO A 10 40.59 -55.14 43.83
C PRO A 10 39.45 -54.10 43.86
N ARG A 11 39.75 -52.90 43.35
CA ARG A 11 38.76 -51.86 43.08
C ARG A 11 37.85 -52.33 41.95
N ASP A 12 36.58 -52.56 42.26
CA ASP A 12 35.51 -52.76 41.29
C ASP A 12 35.38 -51.54 40.40
N LEU A 13 35.81 -51.63 39.16
CA LEU A 13 35.43 -50.71 38.09
C LEU A 13 33.96 -50.95 37.80
N ALA A 14 33.09 -50.16 38.38
CA ALA A 14 31.69 -50.05 37.98
C ALA A 14 31.66 -49.51 36.55
N LEU A 15 31.62 -50.37 35.55
CA LEU A 15 31.25 -50.04 34.20
C LEU A 15 29.83 -49.44 34.23
N ALA A 16 29.74 -48.15 34.00
CA ALA A 16 28.46 -47.45 33.81
C ALA A 16 27.71 -48.13 32.67
N GLN A 17 26.72 -48.94 33.03
CA GLN A 17 25.84 -49.62 32.11
C GLN A 17 24.99 -48.53 31.41
N GLN A 18 25.43 -48.14 30.21
CA GLN A 18 24.66 -47.22 29.35
C GLN A 18 23.41 -47.94 28.90
N ASP A 19 22.26 -47.47 29.38
CA ASP A 19 20.97 -47.98 28.99
C ASP A 19 20.73 -47.74 27.48
N PRO A 20 20.62 -48.83 26.67
CA PRO A 20 20.51 -48.70 25.20
C PRO A 20 19.23 -48.00 24.75
N ALA A 21 18.29 -47.74 25.65
CA ALA A 21 17.06 -47.02 25.38
C ALA A 21 17.17 -45.48 25.35
N GLN A 22 18.30 -44.91 25.85
CA GLN A 22 18.49 -43.44 25.89
C GLN A 22 18.54 -42.79 24.50
N PRO A 23 19.26 -43.30 23.47
CA PRO A 23 19.32 -42.67 22.17
C PRO A 23 17.96 -42.66 21.45
N ALA A 24 17.16 -43.72 21.63
CA ALA A 24 15.80 -43.77 21.04
C ALA A 24 14.83 -42.79 21.66
N ARG A 25 14.94 -42.49 22.94
CA ARG A 25 14.11 -41.47 23.64
C ARG A 25 14.51 -40.08 23.21
N LEU A 26 15.79 -39.77 23.12
CA LEU A 26 16.30 -38.48 22.62
C LEU A 26 15.92 -38.23 21.16
N ALA A 27 16.00 -39.23 20.29
CA ALA A 27 15.56 -39.10 18.91
C ALA A 27 14.05 -38.84 18.79
N ARG A 28 13.21 -39.46 19.62
CA ARG A 28 11.77 -39.18 19.65
C ARG A 28 11.45 -37.77 20.15
N VAL A 29 12.15 -37.27 21.18
CA VAL A 29 11.96 -35.92 21.70
C VAL A 29 12.41 -34.88 20.66
N LEU A 30 13.54 -35.11 19.98
CA LEU A 30 13.99 -34.26 18.89
C LEU A 30 13.02 -34.25 17.71
N LEU A 31 12.48 -35.39 17.34
CA LEU A 31 11.47 -35.51 16.27
C LEU A 31 10.20 -34.74 16.62
N VAL A 32 9.71 -34.85 17.86
CA VAL A 32 8.52 -34.11 18.34
C VAL A 32 8.79 -32.61 18.37
N LEU A 33 9.97 -32.19 18.81
CA LEU A 33 10.38 -30.76 18.80
C LEU A 33 10.50 -30.20 17.38
N CYS A 34 11.06 -30.96 16.44
CA CYS A 34 11.11 -30.58 15.03
C CYS A 34 9.71 -30.52 14.41
N LEU A 35 8.83 -31.49 14.71
CA LEU A 35 7.46 -31.47 14.22
C LEU A 35 6.65 -30.30 14.80
N ALA A 36 6.83 -29.97 16.08
CA ALA A 36 6.23 -28.81 16.75
C ALA A 36 6.76 -27.49 16.15
N GLY A 37 8.05 -27.43 15.79
CA GLY A 37 8.66 -26.27 15.10
C GLY A 37 8.11 -26.05 13.70
N LEU A 38 7.83 -27.11 12.95
CA LEU A 38 7.24 -27.03 11.61
C LEU A 38 5.77 -26.55 11.63
N LEU A 39 5.03 -26.85 12.69
CA LEU A 39 3.64 -26.39 12.88
C LEU A 39 3.53 -24.90 13.26
N SER A 40 4.61 -24.31 13.76
CA SER A 40 4.63 -22.91 14.20
C SER A 40 4.90 -21.91 13.05
N ALA A 41 5.24 -22.38 11.85
CA ALA A 41 5.70 -21.52 10.73
C ALA A 41 4.56 -20.98 9.84
N CYS A 42 3.32 -21.37 10.05
CA CYS A 42 2.17 -20.88 9.27
C CYS A 42 1.48 -19.70 9.95
N GLY A 43 2.09 -18.53 9.92
CA GLY A 43 1.36 -17.27 10.08
C GLY A 43 0.51 -17.04 8.83
N ILE A 44 -0.84 -17.08 8.96
CA ILE A 44 -1.75 -16.84 7.84
C ILE A 44 -1.78 -15.32 7.61
N ASN A 45 -1.05 -14.88 6.59
CA ASN A 45 -1.14 -13.50 6.09
C ASN A 45 -1.91 -13.59 4.77
N GLN A 46 -3.22 -13.33 4.80
CA GLN A 46 -4.08 -13.35 3.62
C GLN A 46 -4.38 -11.93 3.20
N ASN A 47 -3.82 -11.53 2.06
CA ASN A 47 -4.13 -10.29 1.40
C ASN A 47 -4.88 -10.63 0.11
N TYR A 48 -6.12 -10.18 0.00
CA TYR A 48 -6.87 -10.21 -1.24
C TYR A 48 -7.05 -8.78 -1.73
N SER A 49 -6.54 -8.49 -2.92
CA SER A 49 -6.65 -7.21 -3.60
C SER A 49 -7.27 -7.42 -4.97
N SER A 50 -8.24 -6.59 -5.32
CA SER A 50 -8.83 -6.53 -6.64
C SER A 50 -8.83 -5.07 -7.09
N ALA A 51 -7.79 -4.68 -7.82
CA ALA A 51 -7.67 -3.35 -8.41
C ALA A 51 -8.05 -3.40 -9.88
N GLN A 52 -8.96 -2.51 -10.30
CA GLN A 52 -9.41 -2.35 -11.67
C GLN A 52 -9.32 -0.88 -12.06
N HIS A 53 -9.11 -0.61 -13.35
CA HIS A 53 -9.05 0.76 -13.85
C HIS A 53 -9.58 0.85 -15.28
N ASN A 54 -9.94 2.08 -15.65
CA ASN A 54 -10.35 2.44 -17.00
C ASN A 54 -9.58 3.71 -17.42
N VAL A 55 -8.80 3.60 -18.49
CA VAL A 55 -8.10 4.74 -19.10
C VAL A 55 -9.00 5.28 -20.21
N ILE A 56 -9.53 6.49 -20.03
CA ILE A 56 -10.47 7.12 -20.97
C ILE A 56 -9.71 8.00 -21.96
N ALA A 57 -8.89 8.92 -21.45
CA ALA A 57 -8.16 9.88 -22.27
C ALA A 57 -6.84 10.36 -21.62
N LEU A 58 -6.41 9.77 -20.52
CA LEU A 58 -5.21 10.20 -19.78
C LEU A 58 -3.97 9.50 -20.33
N THR A 59 -2.93 10.25 -20.65
CA THR A 59 -1.64 9.74 -21.07
C THR A 59 -0.57 9.94 -19.99
N ALA A 60 0.49 9.16 -20.05
CA ALA A 60 1.62 9.30 -19.14
C ALA A 60 2.32 10.66 -19.28
N ASP A 61 2.43 11.16 -20.50
CA ASP A 61 3.08 12.44 -20.79
C ASP A 61 2.27 13.62 -20.26
N GLU A 62 0.94 13.56 -20.38
CA GLU A 62 0.07 14.57 -19.79
C GLU A 62 0.13 14.58 -18.28
N LEU A 63 0.15 13.41 -17.61
CA LEU A 63 0.35 13.34 -16.17
C LEU A 63 1.65 14.00 -15.73
N ARG A 64 2.74 13.72 -16.43
CA ARG A 64 4.06 14.25 -16.14
C ARG A 64 4.14 15.77 -16.34
N THR A 65 3.55 16.28 -17.44
CA THR A 65 3.66 17.69 -17.83
C THR A 65 2.66 18.59 -17.11
N GLN A 66 1.45 18.11 -16.82
CA GLN A 66 0.37 18.90 -16.24
C GLN A 66 0.24 18.72 -14.72
N GLY A 67 0.77 17.63 -14.17
CA GLY A 67 0.63 17.29 -12.76
C GLY A 67 -0.81 17.06 -12.33
N VAL A 68 -0.99 16.81 -11.03
CA VAL A 68 -2.30 16.56 -10.42
C VAL A 68 -2.48 17.38 -9.14
N ALA A 69 -3.71 17.77 -8.82
CA ALA A 69 -4.09 18.36 -7.53
C ALA A 69 -5.18 17.54 -6.87
N PHE A 70 -5.00 17.22 -5.60
CA PHE A 70 -6.01 16.51 -4.83
C PHE A 70 -7.11 17.48 -4.37
N ILE A 71 -8.36 17.10 -4.59
CA ILE A 71 -9.54 17.79 -4.05
C ILE A 71 -10.13 16.97 -2.90
N SER A 72 -11.08 17.56 -2.15
CA SER A 72 -11.68 16.94 -0.97
C SER A 72 -12.25 15.55 -1.28
N PRO A 73 -11.81 14.50 -0.59
CA PRO A 73 -12.41 13.18 -0.75
C PRO A 73 -13.86 13.13 -0.29
N SER A 74 -14.61 12.19 -0.84
CA SER A 74 -15.88 11.74 -0.28
C SER A 74 -15.63 10.50 0.59
N THR A 75 -16.28 10.42 1.76
CA THR A 75 -16.15 9.25 2.65
C THR A 75 -17.53 8.83 3.15
N ILE A 76 -17.74 7.51 3.27
CA ILE A 76 -18.97 6.96 3.85
C ILE A 76 -19.11 7.29 5.34
N THR A 77 -17.98 7.45 6.03
CA THR A 77 -17.96 7.83 7.45
C THR A 77 -18.42 9.27 7.67
N GLY A 78 -18.25 10.12 6.67
CA GLY A 78 -18.53 11.55 6.76
C GLY A 78 -17.57 12.33 7.67
N GLN A 79 -16.60 11.66 8.30
CA GLN A 79 -15.64 12.28 9.20
C GLN A 79 -14.58 13.05 8.41
N GLU A 80 -14.29 14.27 8.84
CA GLU A 80 -13.33 15.14 8.17
C GLU A 80 -11.90 14.61 8.30
N GLU A 81 -11.58 13.99 9.44
CA GLU A 81 -10.29 13.38 9.71
C GLU A 81 -9.99 12.26 8.70
N ASP A 82 -10.97 11.41 8.40
CA ASP A 82 -10.81 10.33 7.42
C ASP A 82 -10.53 10.88 6.02
N LYS A 83 -11.20 11.98 5.62
CA LYS A 83 -10.96 12.65 4.34
C LYS A 83 -9.53 13.18 4.25
N GLN A 84 -9.07 13.83 5.32
CA GLN A 84 -7.72 14.39 5.36
C GLN A 84 -6.65 13.30 5.33
N VAL A 85 -6.80 12.25 6.14
CA VAL A 85 -5.87 11.11 6.15
C VAL A 85 -5.85 10.43 4.78
N LEU A 86 -7.01 10.18 4.17
CA LEU A 86 -7.13 9.55 2.85
C LEU A 86 -6.37 10.36 1.78
N ALA A 87 -6.63 11.67 1.69
CA ALA A 87 -5.95 12.53 0.72
C ALA A 87 -4.44 12.66 0.98
N PHE A 88 -4.05 12.79 2.25
CA PHE A 88 -2.64 12.93 2.65
C PHE A 88 -1.83 11.68 2.31
N VAL A 89 -2.31 10.50 2.70
CA VAL A 89 -1.62 9.23 2.46
C VAL A 89 -1.51 8.97 0.97
N PHE A 90 -2.61 9.19 0.22
CA PHE A 90 -2.62 8.94 -1.22
C PHE A 90 -1.68 9.89 -1.98
N ALA A 91 -1.70 11.19 -1.67
CA ALA A 91 -0.82 12.18 -2.28
C ALA A 91 0.67 11.88 -2.00
N ASN A 92 1.01 11.51 -0.76
CA ASN A 92 2.38 11.15 -0.39
C ASN A 92 2.85 9.87 -1.08
N THR A 93 1.98 8.86 -1.17
CA THR A 93 2.31 7.61 -1.87
C THR A 93 2.53 7.87 -3.36
N LEU A 94 1.66 8.67 -3.99
CA LEU A 94 1.81 9.07 -5.39
C LEU A 94 3.13 9.82 -5.62
N ALA A 95 3.45 10.83 -4.81
CA ALA A 95 4.68 11.60 -4.95
C ALA A 95 5.94 10.74 -4.76
N ARG A 96 5.88 9.74 -3.88
CA ARG A 96 6.99 8.81 -3.63
C ARG A 96 7.19 7.83 -4.78
N GLU A 97 6.11 7.25 -5.31
CA GLU A 97 6.16 6.19 -6.31
C GLU A 97 6.22 6.70 -7.75
N ARG A 98 5.72 7.90 -7.98
CA ARG A 98 5.72 8.58 -9.26
C ARG A 98 6.31 10.00 -9.13
N PRO A 99 7.62 10.09 -8.86
CA PRO A 99 8.31 11.39 -8.72
C PRO A 99 8.36 12.19 -10.04
N ASP A 100 8.00 11.54 -11.14
CA ASP A 100 7.82 12.16 -12.45
C ASP A 100 6.54 13.00 -12.54
N ILE A 101 5.58 12.85 -11.62
CA ILE A 101 4.32 13.58 -11.59
C ILE A 101 4.39 14.68 -10.52
N SER A 102 4.09 15.93 -10.91
CA SER A 102 3.91 17.02 -9.95
C SER A 102 2.62 16.83 -9.18
N VAL A 103 2.71 16.66 -7.86
CA VAL A 103 1.55 16.39 -6.99
C VAL A 103 1.30 17.58 -6.07
N LYS A 104 0.10 18.16 -6.12
CA LYS A 104 -0.37 19.14 -5.14
C LYS A 104 -1.29 18.44 -4.13
N PRO A 105 -0.88 18.35 -2.86
CA PRO A 105 -1.71 17.76 -1.81
C PRO A 105 -2.94 18.61 -1.53
N LEU A 106 -3.94 18.01 -0.90
CA LEU A 106 -5.22 18.66 -0.55
C LEU A 106 -5.03 19.99 0.19
N SER A 107 -4.11 20.06 1.15
CA SER A 107 -3.86 21.28 1.94
C SER A 107 -3.41 22.46 1.08
N GLU A 108 -2.54 22.23 0.09
CA GLU A 108 -2.11 23.27 -0.85
C GLU A 108 -3.24 23.70 -1.77
N THR A 109 -4.03 22.74 -2.27
CA THR A 109 -5.19 22.98 -3.12
C THR A 109 -6.21 23.83 -2.39
N LEU A 110 -6.60 23.45 -1.16
CA LEU A 110 -7.55 24.23 -0.35
C LEU A 110 -7.03 25.62 -0.01
N GLY A 111 -5.73 25.75 0.29
CA GLY A 111 -5.10 27.04 0.49
C GLY A 111 -5.15 27.94 -0.75
N ALA A 112 -4.96 27.38 -1.94
CA ALA A 112 -5.04 28.11 -3.22
C ALA A 112 -6.50 28.55 -3.51
N ILE A 113 -7.47 27.67 -3.32
CA ILE A 113 -8.91 27.96 -3.46
C ILE A 113 -9.34 29.10 -2.53
N ASN A 114 -8.92 29.04 -1.27
CA ASN A 114 -9.27 30.07 -0.28
C ASN A 114 -8.63 31.43 -0.64
N ARG A 115 -7.36 31.48 -1.04
CA ARG A 115 -6.72 32.69 -1.51
C ARG A 115 -7.36 33.29 -2.75
N ALA A 116 -7.90 32.46 -3.63
CA ALA A 116 -8.63 32.90 -4.81
C ALA A 116 -10.10 33.35 -4.53
N GLY A 117 -10.56 33.26 -3.27
CA GLY A 117 -11.93 33.60 -2.90
C GLY A 117 -13.01 32.63 -3.44
N LEU A 118 -12.61 31.39 -3.76
CA LEU A 118 -13.48 30.41 -4.42
C LEU A 118 -14.12 29.39 -3.45
N ALA A 119 -14.03 29.61 -2.13
CA ALA A 119 -14.53 28.67 -1.13
C ALA A 119 -16.02 28.32 -1.30
N SER A 120 -16.87 29.34 -1.55
CA SER A 120 -18.30 29.11 -1.77
C SER A 120 -18.60 28.36 -3.06
N GLU A 121 -17.83 28.61 -4.11
CA GLU A 121 -17.98 27.89 -5.37
C GLU A 121 -17.50 26.45 -5.26
N TYR A 122 -16.41 26.22 -4.52
CA TYR A 122 -15.91 24.90 -4.21
C TYR A 122 -16.94 24.07 -3.44
N ASN A 123 -17.60 24.65 -2.43
CA ASN A 123 -18.68 23.98 -1.71
C ASN A 123 -19.84 23.60 -2.66
N ARG A 124 -20.32 24.57 -3.48
CA ARG A 124 -21.40 24.33 -4.44
C ARG A 124 -21.03 23.23 -5.45
N MET A 125 -19.79 23.20 -5.91
CA MET A 125 -19.30 22.16 -6.82
C MET A 125 -19.46 20.75 -6.23
N PHE A 126 -19.22 20.59 -4.91
CA PHE A 126 -19.43 19.30 -4.24
C PHE A 126 -20.90 19.01 -3.95
N GLU A 127 -21.73 20.01 -3.73
CA GLU A 127 -23.19 19.85 -3.64
C GLU A 127 -23.75 19.33 -4.96
N ASP A 128 -23.41 19.96 -6.08
CA ASP A 128 -23.78 19.51 -7.43
C ASP A 128 -23.32 18.07 -7.70
N TYR A 129 -22.07 17.75 -7.34
CA TYR A 129 -21.52 16.40 -7.51
C TYR A 129 -22.28 15.36 -6.68
N ARG A 130 -22.62 15.67 -5.44
CA ARG A 130 -23.38 14.75 -4.57
C ARG A 130 -24.77 14.45 -5.15
N ASP A 131 -25.41 15.42 -5.77
CA ASP A 131 -26.75 15.31 -6.29
C ASP A 131 -26.80 14.67 -7.69
N THR A 132 -25.77 14.87 -8.50
CA THR A 132 -25.74 14.47 -9.91
C THR A 132 -24.66 13.45 -10.27
N GLY A 133 -23.63 13.29 -9.44
CA GLY A 133 -22.42 12.52 -9.74
C GLY A 133 -21.47 13.22 -10.73
N ILE A 134 -21.72 14.49 -11.07
CA ILE A 134 -20.96 15.25 -12.06
C ILE A 134 -20.51 16.57 -11.45
N PHE A 135 -19.23 16.91 -11.61
CA PHE A 135 -18.76 18.25 -11.29
C PHE A 135 -19.17 19.25 -12.37
N ASN A 136 -19.68 20.40 -11.95
CA ASN A 136 -19.94 21.51 -12.87
C ASN A 136 -18.63 21.94 -13.54
N ARG A 137 -18.61 21.93 -14.88
CA ARG A 137 -17.43 22.22 -15.70
C ARG A 137 -16.82 23.60 -15.40
N SER A 138 -17.64 24.64 -15.23
CA SER A 138 -17.15 25.99 -15.00
C SER A 138 -16.48 26.11 -13.62
N SER A 139 -17.07 25.50 -12.59
CA SER A 139 -16.49 25.46 -11.25
C SER A 139 -15.19 24.63 -11.24
N LEU A 140 -15.20 23.46 -11.88
CA LEU A 140 -14.02 22.60 -11.99
C LEU A 140 -12.84 23.33 -12.67
N SER A 141 -13.13 24.09 -13.74
CA SER A 141 -12.11 24.88 -14.47
C SER A 141 -11.52 26.00 -13.59
N ARG A 142 -12.36 26.70 -12.83
CA ARG A 142 -11.88 27.75 -11.92
C ARG A 142 -11.06 27.19 -10.77
N ILE A 143 -11.46 26.03 -10.22
CA ILE A 143 -10.72 25.36 -9.16
C ILE A 143 -9.37 24.84 -9.70
N GLY A 144 -9.35 24.23 -10.90
CA GLY A 144 -8.11 23.79 -11.56
C GLY A 144 -7.14 24.95 -11.82
N ALA A 145 -7.66 26.10 -12.29
CA ALA A 145 -6.86 27.30 -12.48
C ALA A 145 -6.29 27.84 -11.16
N ALA A 146 -7.08 27.89 -10.09
CA ALA A 146 -6.63 28.32 -8.77
C ALA A 146 -5.58 27.35 -8.21
N ALA A 147 -5.76 26.06 -8.37
CA ALA A 147 -4.82 25.03 -8.00
C ALA A 147 -3.60 24.95 -8.92
N GLN A 148 -3.62 25.63 -10.09
CA GLN A 148 -2.59 25.52 -11.11
C GLN A 148 -2.31 24.06 -11.50
N ALA A 149 -3.35 23.27 -11.68
CA ALA A 149 -3.30 21.89 -12.09
C ALA A 149 -4.46 21.61 -13.05
N ARG A 150 -4.17 20.98 -14.18
CA ARG A 150 -5.20 20.57 -15.14
C ARG A 150 -5.99 19.40 -14.62
N TYR A 151 -5.34 18.46 -13.96
CA TYR A 151 -5.96 17.23 -13.47
C TYR A 151 -6.29 17.32 -12.00
N LEU A 152 -7.56 17.08 -11.66
CA LEU A 152 -8.05 17.08 -10.28
C LEU A 152 -8.37 15.65 -9.86
N VAL A 153 -7.74 15.20 -8.77
CA VAL A 153 -7.90 13.85 -8.22
C VAL A 153 -8.96 13.87 -7.15
N GLN A 154 -10.01 13.10 -7.34
CA GLN A 154 -11.02 12.84 -6.33
C GLN A 154 -10.93 11.39 -5.85
N LEU A 155 -10.95 11.23 -4.54
CA LEU A 155 -11.02 9.94 -3.85
C LEU A 155 -12.41 9.76 -3.24
N ASN A 156 -12.92 8.54 -3.30
CA ASN A 156 -14.20 8.18 -2.67
C ASN A 156 -14.02 6.88 -1.87
N LEU A 157 -14.12 6.99 -0.55
CA LEU A 157 -14.11 5.85 0.36
C LEU A 157 -15.54 5.32 0.50
N ALA A 158 -15.89 4.30 -0.24
CA ALA A 158 -17.22 3.71 -0.26
C ALA A 158 -17.45 2.71 0.88
N ASN A 159 -16.40 2.07 1.37
CA ASN A 159 -16.49 1.15 2.51
C ASN A 159 -15.17 1.12 3.27
N PHE A 160 -15.26 1.10 4.60
CA PHE A 160 -14.14 0.75 5.48
C PHE A 160 -14.68 0.00 6.70
N ARG A 161 -14.15 -1.18 6.96
CA ARG A 161 -14.42 -1.98 8.14
C ARG A 161 -13.13 -2.53 8.69
N GLN A 162 -12.98 -2.43 9.99
CA GLN A 162 -11.86 -3.00 10.72
C GLN A 162 -12.39 -3.80 11.90
N GLU A 163 -11.97 -5.05 11.99
CA GLU A 163 -12.32 -5.95 13.10
C GLU A 163 -11.05 -6.58 13.66
N SER A 164 -11.04 -6.76 14.96
CA SER A 164 -9.95 -7.43 15.67
C SER A 164 -10.55 -8.50 16.60
N ARG A 165 -10.18 -9.77 16.39
CA ARG A 165 -10.66 -10.90 17.19
C ARG A 165 -9.49 -11.64 17.82
N GLY A 166 -9.52 -11.78 19.16
CA GLY A 166 -8.63 -12.68 19.87
C GLY A 166 -9.06 -14.14 19.70
N ARG A 167 -8.18 -15.00 19.16
CA ARG A 167 -8.51 -16.42 18.90
C ARG A 167 -8.09 -17.37 20.01
N PHE A 168 -7.11 -17.01 20.82
CA PHE A 168 -6.58 -17.91 21.83
C PHE A 168 -6.24 -17.17 23.11
N SER A 169 -6.82 -17.60 24.23
CA SER A 169 -6.40 -17.14 25.55
C SER A 169 -5.97 -18.37 26.36
N MET A 170 -4.73 -18.36 26.83
CA MET A 170 -4.20 -19.37 27.73
C MET A 170 -3.75 -18.68 29.02
N LEU A 171 -4.25 -19.13 30.15
CA LEU A 171 -3.97 -18.55 31.47
C LEU A 171 -4.27 -17.03 31.58
N GLY A 172 -5.30 -16.54 30.86
CA GLY A 172 -5.68 -15.12 30.87
C GLY A 172 -4.87 -14.22 29.94
N PHE A 173 -3.88 -14.75 29.20
CA PHE A 173 -3.11 -14.00 28.22
C PHE A 173 -3.62 -14.29 26.80
N ARG A 174 -3.81 -13.23 25.99
CA ARG A 174 -4.11 -13.38 24.56
C ARG A 174 -2.82 -13.73 23.83
N VAL A 175 -2.77 -14.95 23.23
CA VAL A 175 -1.57 -15.46 22.55
C VAL A 175 -1.59 -15.10 21.05
N TYR A 176 -2.80 -15.07 20.45
CA TYR A 176 -2.99 -14.72 19.03
C TYR A 176 -4.16 -13.78 18.85
N GLN A 177 -3.94 -12.77 18.01
CA GLN A 177 -4.95 -11.82 17.58
C GLN A 177 -5.01 -11.83 16.05
N THR A 178 -6.21 -12.00 15.50
CA THR A 178 -6.45 -11.83 14.06
C THR A 178 -7.08 -10.47 13.86
N SER A 179 -6.44 -9.62 13.07
CA SER A 179 -6.97 -8.34 12.64
C SER A 179 -7.40 -8.45 11.19
N HIS A 180 -8.62 -7.99 10.89
CA HIS A 180 -9.19 -7.92 9.55
C HIS A 180 -9.49 -6.48 9.23
N ALA A 181 -9.16 -6.06 7.99
CA ALA A 181 -9.61 -4.79 7.46
C ALA A 181 -10.11 -5.00 6.02
N ASN A 182 -11.20 -4.34 5.70
CA ASN A 182 -11.76 -4.28 4.36
C ASN A 182 -11.93 -2.82 3.96
N ILE A 183 -11.46 -2.46 2.77
CA ILE A 183 -11.65 -1.13 2.18
C ILE A 183 -12.15 -1.29 0.75
N ARG A 184 -13.07 -0.39 0.35
CA ARG A 184 -13.41 -0.16 -1.06
C ARG A 184 -13.18 1.31 -1.35
N LEU A 185 -12.25 1.57 -2.27
CA LEU A 185 -11.80 2.90 -2.63
C LEU A 185 -11.96 3.12 -4.13
N PHE A 186 -12.58 4.25 -4.50
CA PHE A 186 -12.63 4.74 -5.86
C PHE A 186 -11.73 5.96 -6.01
N ILE A 187 -11.12 6.08 -7.17
CA ILE A 187 -10.37 7.26 -7.59
C ILE A 187 -10.82 7.69 -8.97
N GLN A 188 -11.01 8.98 -9.15
CA GLN A 188 -11.31 9.60 -10.43
C GLN A 188 -10.34 10.75 -10.67
N ILE A 189 -9.81 10.82 -11.89
CA ILE A 189 -9.02 11.95 -12.37
C ILE A 189 -9.87 12.72 -13.38
N TRP A 190 -10.12 13.97 -13.03
CA TRP A 190 -10.96 14.89 -13.81
C TRP A 190 -10.08 15.90 -14.56
N ASP A 191 -10.33 16.10 -15.85
CA ASP A 191 -9.75 17.20 -16.61
C ASP A 191 -10.55 18.48 -16.35
N SER A 192 -9.95 19.43 -15.63
CA SER A 192 -10.57 20.68 -15.29
C SER A 192 -10.85 21.59 -16.50
N SER A 193 -10.20 21.37 -17.65
CA SER A 193 -10.39 22.18 -18.84
C SER A 193 -11.71 21.89 -19.55
N ASN A 194 -12.17 20.65 -19.51
CA ASN A 194 -13.37 20.20 -20.21
C ASN A 194 -14.45 19.57 -19.33
N GLY A 195 -14.11 19.24 -18.05
CA GLY A 195 -15.02 18.64 -17.08
C GLY A 195 -15.24 17.15 -17.24
N SER A 196 -14.39 16.44 -17.98
CA SER A 196 -14.51 15.00 -18.19
C SER A 196 -13.67 14.21 -17.20
N ILE A 197 -14.09 12.98 -16.90
CA ILE A 197 -13.23 11.98 -16.26
C ILE A 197 -12.30 11.44 -17.34
N VAL A 198 -10.99 11.47 -17.06
CA VAL A 198 -9.96 10.99 -17.99
C VAL A 198 -9.35 9.65 -17.57
N TRP A 199 -9.49 9.32 -16.30
CA TRP A 199 -9.08 8.04 -15.72
C TRP A 199 -9.88 7.74 -14.46
N GLU A 200 -10.21 6.49 -14.25
CA GLU A 200 -10.86 6.03 -13.04
C GLU A 200 -10.32 4.67 -12.60
N GLY A 201 -10.34 4.43 -11.31
CA GLY A 201 -9.93 3.17 -10.72
C GLY A 201 -10.73 2.82 -9.49
N VAL A 202 -10.82 1.52 -9.21
CA VAL A 202 -11.44 0.98 -8.01
C VAL A 202 -10.54 -0.08 -7.40
N GLU A 203 -10.45 -0.06 -6.10
CA GLU A 203 -9.74 -1.08 -5.30
C GLU A 203 -10.66 -1.64 -4.25
N GLU A 204 -10.74 -2.96 -4.20
CA GLU A 204 -11.28 -3.72 -3.07
C GLU A 204 -10.14 -4.48 -2.41
N LEU A 205 -9.76 -4.07 -1.21
CA LEU A 205 -8.68 -4.67 -0.45
C LEU A 205 -9.20 -5.29 0.83
N ASN A 206 -8.91 -6.58 1.00
CA ASN A 206 -9.15 -7.33 2.22
C ASN A 206 -7.80 -7.74 2.81
N LEU A 207 -7.49 -7.24 3.98
CA LEU A 207 -6.29 -7.60 4.74
C LEU A 207 -6.69 -8.45 5.93
N ALA A 208 -6.05 -9.60 6.08
CA ALA A 208 -6.14 -10.43 7.27
C ALA A 208 -4.73 -10.74 7.77
N GLN A 209 -4.41 -10.30 8.98
CA GLN A 209 -3.10 -10.50 9.59
C GLN A 209 -3.25 -11.21 10.93
N GLU A 210 -2.58 -12.35 11.07
CA GLU A 210 -2.38 -13.01 12.35
C GLU A 210 -1.05 -12.56 12.95
N THR A 211 -1.08 -12.09 14.17
CA THR A 211 0.13 -11.68 14.87
C THR A 211 0.10 -12.08 16.34
N SER A 212 1.24 -12.53 16.82
CA SER A 212 1.50 -12.72 18.26
C SER A 212 1.98 -11.44 18.95
N LYS A 213 2.30 -10.40 18.17
CA LYS A 213 2.67 -9.06 18.63
C LYS A 213 1.57 -8.08 18.22
N GLU A 214 1.35 -7.04 19.02
CA GLU A 214 0.36 -5.98 18.77
C GLU A 214 0.71 -5.13 17.52
N LYS A 215 0.76 -5.76 16.36
CA LYS A 215 0.83 -5.02 15.09
C LYS A 215 -0.60 -4.86 14.57
N THR A 216 -1.23 -3.78 14.95
CA THR A 216 -2.59 -3.46 14.55
C THR A 216 -2.59 -2.98 13.10
N ILE A 217 -3.48 -3.52 12.27
CA ILE A 217 -3.80 -2.92 10.97
C ILE A 217 -4.43 -1.55 11.26
N THR A 218 -3.89 -0.48 10.72
CA THR A 218 -4.42 0.88 10.89
C THR A 218 -5.11 1.35 9.61
N PHE A 219 -6.03 2.32 9.70
CA PHE A 219 -6.64 2.95 8.54
C PHE A 219 -5.59 3.44 7.54
N THR A 220 -4.57 4.13 8.04
CA THR A 220 -3.43 4.62 7.25
C THR A 220 -2.74 3.51 6.46
N SER A 221 -2.43 2.36 7.09
CA SER A 221 -1.74 1.26 6.41
C SER A 221 -2.60 0.60 5.33
N VAL A 222 -3.92 0.55 5.53
CA VAL A 222 -4.86 0.00 4.52
C VAL A 222 -4.99 0.96 3.34
N VAL A 223 -5.10 2.27 3.61
CA VAL A 223 -5.13 3.30 2.56
C VAL A 223 -3.83 3.32 1.77
N GLU A 224 -2.67 3.19 2.43
CA GLU A 224 -1.36 3.15 1.75
C GLU A 224 -1.24 1.94 0.82
N ALA A 225 -1.68 0.78 1.26
CA ALA A 225 -1.70 -0.43 0.42
C ALA A 225 -2.62 -0.26 -0.80
N SER A 226 -3.83 0.31 -0.60
CA SER A 226 -4.75 0.60 -1.70
C SER A 226 -4.20 1.65 -2.65
N ALA A 227 -3.54 2.69 -2.13
CA ALA A 227 -2.89 3.72 -2.94
C ALA A 227 -1.80 3.12 -3.83
N HIS A 228 -0.94 2.25 -3.26
CA HIS A 228 0.10 1.55 -4.00
C HIS A 228 -0.49 0.77 -5.19
N ASN A 229 -1.54 -0.02 -4.96
CA ASN A 229 -2.18 -0.82 -5.99
C ASN A 229 -2.77 0.04 -7.13
N LEU A 230 -3.50 1.11 -6.79
CA LEU A 230 -4.12 2.01 -7.77
C LEU A 230 -3.10 2.87 -8.53
N ILE A 231 -2.07 3.35 -7.86
CA ILE A 231 -0.99 4.15 -8.48
C ILE A 231 -0.19 3.31 -9.49
N ALA A 232 -0.02 2.01 -9.21
CA ALA A 232 0.65 1.09 -10.12
C ALA A 232 -0.08 0.95 -11.47
N LEU A 233 -1.39 1.25 -11.51
CA LEU A 233 -2.25 1.19 -12.71
C LEU A 233 -2.32 2.50 -13.50
N LEU A 234 -1.74 3.60 -12.98
CA LEU A 234 -1.66 4.85 -13.72
C LEU A 234 -0.81 4.70 -14.97
N PRO A 235 -1.12 5.44 -16.07
CA PRO A 235 -0.33 5.40 -17.29
C PRO A 235 1.16 5.66 -17.02
N LYS A 236 2.03 4.85 -17.61
CA LYS A 236 3.50 4.94 -17.51
C LYS A 236 4.09 5.25 -18.87
N VAL A 237 5.18 6.00 -18.89
CA VAL A 237 5.97 6.18 -20.11
C VAL A 237 6.65 4.85 -20.42
N ASP A 238 6.35 4.28 -21.58
CA ASP A 238 7.03 3.07 -22.02
C ASP A 238 8.51 3.37 -22.25
N ALA A 239 9.39 2.63 -21.59
CA ALA A 239 10.83 2.81 -21.70
C ALA A 239 11.35 2.61 -23.15
N ALA A 240 10.54 2.03 -24.03
CA ALA A 240 10.85 1.82 -25.43
C ALA A 240 10.76 3.11 -26.29
N THR A 241 10.03 4.14 -25.86
CA THR A 241 9.88 5.41 -26.63
C THR A 241 10.94 6.45 -26.25
N ALA A 242 11.74 6.19 -25.23
CA ALA A 242 12.80 7.09 -24.74
C ALA A 242 14.17 6.90 -25.44
N ALA A 243 14.25 6.12 -26.53
CA ALA A 243 15.47 6.07 -27.34
C ALA A 243 15.64 7.44 -28.05
N PRO A 244 16.76 8.15 -27.87
CA PRO A 244 17.00 9.40 -28.58
C PRO A 244 17.05 9.09 -30.08
N GLU A 245 16.21 9.75 -30.87
CA GLU A 245 16.40 9.82 -32.31
C GLU A 245 17.80 10.38 -32.56
N THR A 246 18.71 9.52 -32.98
CA THR A 246 20.01 9.95 -33.47
C THR A 246 19.76 10.81 -34.70
N PRO A 247 20.15 12.10 -34.72
CA PRO A 247 19.97 12.90 -35.92
C PRO A 247 20.75 12.25 -37.04
N ALA A 248 20.04 11.96 -38.14
CA ALA A 248 20.65 11.46 -39.36
C ALA A 248 21.73 12.48 -39.78
N SER A 249 22.97 12.03 -39.76
CA SER A 249 24.09 12.81 -40.28
C SER A 249 23.89 13.06 -41.74
N ASP A 250 23.61 14.31 -42.14
CA ASP A 250 23.74 14.82 -43.50
C ASP A 250 25.13 14.51 -44.01
N VAL A 251 25.25 13.53 -44.89
CA VAL A 251 26.46 13.31 -45.69
C VAL A 251 26.35 14.24 -46.91
N PRO A 252 27.24 15.20 -47.10
CA PRO A 252 27.22 16.01 -48.31
C PRO A 252 27.61 15.16 -49.51
N ILE A 253 26.74 15.11 -50.51
CA ILE A 253 27.06 14.53 -51.81
C ILE A 253 27.96 15.54 -52.55
N GLU A 254 29.25 15.23 -52.60
CA GLU A 254 30.20 15.94 -53.46
C GLU A 254 29.97 15.58 -54.91
N LEU A 255 29.42 16.53 -55.67
CA LEU A 255 29.32 16.44 -57.13
C LEU A 255 30.72 16.68 -57.74
N SER A 256 31.41 15.60 -58.09
CA SER A 256 32.58 15.67 -58.96
C SER A 256 32.18 15.96 -60.39
N LYS A 257 32.59 17.11 -60.91
CA LYS A 257 32.61 17.43 -62.34
C LYS A 257 33.82 16.79 -62.98
N HIS A 258 33.64 15.94 -63.96
CA HIS A 258 34.41 15.90 -65.21
C HIS A 258 33.62 15.17 -66.29
#